data_2c623f5e11a57a3677f4409ed253c1f4
#
_entry.id   2c623f5e11a57a3677f4409ed253c1f4
#
_cell.length_a   1.000
_cell.length_b   1.000
_cell.length_c   1.000
_cell.angle_alpha   90.00
_cell.angle_beta   90.00
_cell.angle_gamma   90.00
#
_symmetry.space_group_name_H-M   'P 1'
#
loop_
_entity.id
_entity.type
_entity.pdbx_description
1 polymer ?
#
loop_
_entity_poly.entity_id
_entity_poly.type
_entity_poly.pdbx_seq_one_letter_code
_entity_poly.pdbx_strand_id
1 'polypeptide(L)' 'MTRIVFCKKYKEDLEGMSTAPYPGEKGEEIFNNVSKQAWEEWLDHQKMLINEGQLNLADRESRKWLNEQMDLFLSGKDY' A
#
# COMPACT_ATOMS: atom_id res chain seq x y z
N MET A 1 12.15 -6.27 -18.04
CA MET A 1 10.83 -6.85 -18.36
C MET A 1 9.79 -6.40 -17.34
N THR A 2 8.62 -6.02 -17.83
CA THR A 2 7.54 -5.61 -16.96
C THR A 2 6.90 -6.83 -16.31
N ARG A 3 6.79 -6.80 -15.00
CA ARG A 3 6.11 -7.85 -14.25
C ARG A 3 4.64 -7.49 -14.15
N ILE A 4 3.77 -8.46 -14.40
CA ILE A 4 2.31 -8.24 -14.32
C ILE A 4 1.76 -8.99 -13.11
N VAL A 5 0.94 -8.30 -12.33
CA VAL A 5 0.26 -8.89 -11.18
C VAL A 5 -1.22 -8.58 -11.26
N PHE A 6 -2.04 -9.45 -10.69
CA PHE A 6 -3.46 -9.17 -10.51
C PHE A 6 -3.61 -8.26 -9.30
N CYS A 7 -3.98 -7.01 -9.55
CA CYS A 7 -4.07 -6.00 -8.50
C CYS A 7 -5.38 -6.15 -7.74
N LYS A 8 -5.30 -6.42 -6.43
CA LYS A 8 -6.50 -6.60 -5.62
C LYS A 8 -7.30 -5.31 -5.44
N LYS A 9 -6.67 -4.15 -5.64
CA LYS A 9 -7.37 -2.86 -5.57
C LYS A 9 -8.24 -2.61 -6.81
N TYR A 10 -7.67 -2.82 -7.98
CA TYR A 10 -8.37 -2.55 -9.25
C TYR A 10 -9.00 -3.79 -9.85
N LYS A 11 -8.67 -4.97 -9.31
CA LYS A 11 -9.21 -6.26 -9.75
C LYS A 11 -8.96 -6.52 -11.23
N GLU A 12 -7.76 -6.18 -11.67
CA GLU A 12 -7.31 -6.44 -13.04
C GLU A 12 -5.80 -6.62 -13.07
N ASP A 13 -5.29 -7.17 -14.17
CA ASP A 13 -3.86 -7.36 -14.36
C ASP A 13 -3.20 -6.03 -14.71
N LEU A 14 -2.23 -5.64 -13.90
CA LEU A 14 -1.50 -4.38 -14.07
C LEU A 14 -0.03 -4.59 -13.81
N GLU A 15 0.77 -3.61 -14.21
CA GLU A 15 2.21 -3.65 -13.96
C GLU A 15 2.48 -3.76 -12.45
N GLY A 16 3.31 -4.72 -12.07
CA GLY A 16 3.72 -4.91 -10.69
C GLY A 16 4.94 -4.08 -10.34
N MET A 17 5.24 -4.04 -9.03
CA MET A 17 6.44 -3.37 -8.54
C MET A 17 7.68 -4.16 -8.90
N SER A 18 8.84 -3.50 -8.98
CA SER A 18 10.10 -4.16 -9.29
C SER A 18 10.70 -4.85 -8.06
N THR A 19 10.38 -4.36 -6.85
CA THR A 19 10.85 -4.94 -5.59
C THR A 19 9.75 -4.87 -4.55
N ALA A 20 9.85 -5.71 -3.52
CA ALA A 20 8.91 -5.65 -2.41
C ALA A 20 9.09 -4.33 -1.66
N PRO A 21 7.99 -3.69 -1.22
CA PRO A 21 8.06 -2.38 -0.56
C PRO A 21 8.72 -2.42 0.81
N TYR A 22 8.65 -3.56 1.50
CA TYR A 22 9.41 -3.77 2.74
C TYR A 22 9.61 -5.27 2.96
N PRO A 23 10.49 -5.63 3.91
CA PRO A 23 10.77 -7.05 4.15
C PRO A 23 9.63 -7.75 4.88
N GLY A 24 9.63 -9.06 4.80
CA GLY A 24 8.69 -9.90 5.52
C GLY A 24 7.45 -10.26 4.70
N GLU A 25 6.57 -11.01 5.32
CA GLU A 25 5.38 -11.53 4.65
C GLU A 25 4.46 -10.44 4.13
N LYS A 26 4.32 -9.36 4.90
CA LYS A 26 3.46 -8.25 4.50
C LYS A 26 3.97 -7.59 3.22
N GLY A 27 5.28 -7.37 3.14
CA GLY A 27 5.89 -6.80 1.94
C GLY A 27 5.72 -7.71 0.73
N GLU A 28 5.89 -9.02 0.93
CA GLU A 28 5.71 -9.98 -0.15
C GLU A 28 4.26 -10.05 -0.61
N GLU A 29 3.32 -10.03 0.31
CA GLU A 29 1.90 -10.02 -0.04
C GLU A 29 1.56 -8.82 -0.91
N ILE A 30 2.02 -7.65 -0.52
CA ILE A 30 1.79 -6.43 -1.28
C ILE A 30 2.46 -6.53 -2.66
N PHE A 31 3.69 -6.99 -2.69
CA PHE A 31 4.44 -7.16 -3.92
C PHE A 31 3.73 -8.07 -4.92
N ASN A 32 3.09 -9.13 -4.44
CA ASN A 32 2.42 -10.12 -5.30
C ASN A 32 0.99 -9.73 -5.69
N ASN A 33 0.34 -8.87 -4.94
CA ASN A 33 -1.10 -8.63 -5.09
C ASN A 33 -1.47 -7.17 -5.33
N VAL A 34 -0.49 -6.27 -5.37
CA VAL A 34 -0.73 -4.83 -5.54
C VAL A 34 0.11 -4.33 -6.69
N SER A 35 -0.53 -3.59 -7.62
CA SER A 35 0.19 -3.03 -8.75
C SER A 35 1.07 -1.87 -8.32
N LYS A 36 2.04 -1.54 -9.17
CA LYS A 36 2.90 -0.37 -8.98
C LYS A 36 2.07 0.90 -8.85
N GLN A 37 1.07 1.06 -9.71
CA GLN A 37 0.20 2.22 -9.70
C GLN A 37 -0.55 2.34 -8.37
N ALA A 38 -1.16 1.25 -7.91
CA ALA A 38 -1.89 1.26 -6.65
C ALA A 38 -0.98 1.61 -5.47
N TRP A 39 0.24 1.09 -5.48
CA TRP A 39 1.21 1.38 -4.42
C TRP A 39 1.62 2.85 -4.42
N GLU A 40 1.87 3.42 -5.59
CA GLU A 40 2.23 4.85 -5.71
C GLU A 40 1.09 5.73 -5.23
N GLU A 41 -0.16 5.38 -5.55
CA GLU A 41 -1.32 6.11 -5.07
C GLU A 41 -1.44 6.04 -3.54
N TRP A 42 -1.13 4.87 -2.97
CA TRP A 42 -1.11 4.72 -1.51
C TRP A 42 -0.05 5.62 -0.87
N LEU A 43 1.13 5.69 -1.47
CA LEU A 43 2.19 6.54 -0.91
C LEU A 43 1.78 8.01 -0.86
N ASP A 44 1.11 8.50 -1.89
CA ASP A 44 0.59 9.85 -1.90
C ASP A 44 -0.50 10.05 -0.85
N HIS A 45 -1.41 9.09 -0.75
CA HIS A 45 -2.47 9.13 0.25
C HIS A 45 -1.90 9.08 1.67
N GLN A 46 -0.88 8.27 1.88
CA GLN A 46 -0.19 8.15 3.16
C GLN A 46 0.40 9.48 3.61
N LYS A 47 1.02 10.20 2.68
CA LYS A 47 1.57 11.52 3.00
C LYS A 47 0.50 12.47 3.50
N MET A 48 -0.65 12.45 2.84
CA MET A 48 -1.77 13.28 3.26
C MET A 48 -2.25 12.92 4.65
N LEU A 49 -2.41 11.63 4.93
CA LEU A 49 -2.86 11.16 6.24
C LEU A 49 -1.88 11.56 7.34
N ILE A 50 -0.59 11.45 7.08
CA ILE A 50 0.42 11.82 8.06
C ILE A 50 0.39 13.32 8.33
N ASN A 51 0.27 14.13 7.29
CA ASN A 51 0.25 15.58 7.44
C ASN A 51 -1.02 16.07 8.13
N GLU A 52 -2.17 15.61 7.69
CA GLU A 52 -3.45 16.06 8.27
C GLU A 52 -3.66 15.56 9.68
N GLY A 53 -3.25 14.30 9.94
CA GLY A 53 -3.40 13.69 11.26
C GLY A 53 -2.26 14.03 12.21
N GLN A 54 -1.22 14.70 11.73
CA GLN A 54 -0.02 15.00 12.51
C GLN A 54 0.52 13.74 13.21
N LEU A 55 0.59 12.65 12.45
CA LEU A 55 0.98 11.36 12.99
C LEU A 55 2.45 11.32 13.33
N ASN A 56 2.76 10.74 14.47
CA ASN A 56 4.14 10.50 14.89
C ASN A 56 4.50 9.06 14.52
N LEU A 57 5.32 8.89 13.49
CA LEU A 57 5.69 7.55 13.01
C LEU A 57 6.58 6.77 13.98
N ALA A 58 7.09 7.42 15.01
CA ALA A 58 7.79 6.74 16.09
C ALA A 58 6.82 6.06 17.06
N ASP A 59 5.55 6.47 17.03
CA ASP A 59 4.51 5.90 17.88
C ASP A 59 3.95 4.63 17.24
N ARG A 60 3.95 3.54 17.99
CA ARG A 60 3.47 2.25 17.52
C ARG A 60 2.00 2.30 17.10
N GLU A 61 1.16 3.01 17.86
CA GLU A 61 -0.26 3.09 17.56
C GLU A 61 -0.53 3.85 16.28
N SER A 62 0.21 4.92 16.02
CA SER A 62 0.09 5.66 14.77
C SER A 62 0.47 4.78 13.57
N ARG A 63 1.54 3.99 13.70
CA ARG A 63 1.96 3.09 12.63
C ARG A 63 0.93 1.98 12.41
N LYS A 64 0.36 1.46 13.48
CA LYS A 64 -0.67 0.42 13.39
C LYS A 64 -1.91 0.96 12.67
N TRP A 65 -2.36 2.15 13.05
CA TRP A 65 -3.49 2.78 12.39
C TRP A 65 -3.21 3.00 10.90
N LEU A 66 -2.02 3.47 10.57
CA LEU A 66 -1.64 3.70 9.18
C LEU A 66 -1.62 2.41 8.37
N ASN A 67 -1.16 1.31 8.95
CA ASN A 67 -1.19 0.00 8.31
C ASN A 67 -2.62 -0.47 8.04
N GLU A 68 -3.53 -0.21 8.96
CA GLU A 68 -4.95 -0.53 8.79
C GLU A 68 -5.54 0.28 7.63
N GLN A 69 -5.20 1.55 7.54
CA GLN A 69 -5.64 2.39 6.42
C GLN A 69 -5.07 1.90 5.09
N MET A 70 -3.81 1.45 5.09
CA MET A 70 -3.19 0.87 3.92
C MET A 70 -3.96 -0.36 3.44
N ASP A 71 -4.29 -1.26 4.33
CA ASP A 71 -5.03 -2.46 3.98
C ASP A 71 -6.40 -2.13 3.37
N LEU A 72 -7.10 -1.17 3.93
CA LEU A 72 -8.39 -0.74 3.41
C LEU A 72 -8.25 -0.11 2.02
N PHE A 73 -7.26 0.75 1.86
CA PHE A 73 -7.01 1.43 0.59
C PHE A 73 -6.67 0.42 -0.52
N LEU A 74 -5.76 -0.50 -0.22
CA LEU A 74 -5.27 -1.46 -1.21
C LEU A 74 -6.25 -2.60 -1.48
N SER A 75 -7.24 -2.80 -0.61
CA SER A 75 -8.26 -3.82 -0.85
C SER A 75 -9.34 -3.36 -1.82
N GLY A 76 -9.33 -2.09 -2.21
CA GLY A 76 -10.34 -1.53 -3.10
C GLY A 76 -11.66 -1.19 -2.43
N LYS A 77 -11.70 -1.23 -1.12
CA LYS A 77 -12.90 -0.82 -0.38
C LYS A 77 -12.98 0.69 -0.31
N ASP A 78 -14.20 1.19 -0.28
CA ASP A 78 -14.44 2.61 -0.08
C ASP A 78 -13.97 3.01 1.33
N TYR A 79 -13.52 4.25 1.43
CA TYR A 79 -12.93 4.66 2.64
C TYR A 79 -13.17 6.11 3.00
#